data_1df942442bd4fdd708ac5d5ed067f273
#
_entry.id   1df942442bd4fdd708ac5d5ed067f273
#
_cell.length_a   1.000
_cell.length_b   1.000
_cell.length_c   1.000
_cell.angle_alpha   90.00
_cell.angle_beta   90.00
_cell.angle_gamma   90.00
#
_symmetry.space_group_name_H-M   'P 1'
#
loop_
_entity.id
_entity.type
_entity.pdbx_description
1 polymer ?
#
loop_
_entity_poly.entity_id
_entity_poly.type
_entity_poly.pdbx_seq_one_letter_code
_entity_poly.pdbx_strand_id
1 'polypeptide(L)'
;MSSLVSHRARAATASLLLASVALSGCSILGGARNSADISKLPNIPEGQKQQLVSQMQSASGSEKQEIAAKATALSKMVGTELVAVDPPSIIDQTFKLDPKGKTVVNKDDKIYLMMSATDYWRLGQDTYDLCVEQDCEYYSSWTVDVEGSGADLTYVWTLKVDGDDQPKEPLVRRFKVGK
;
A
#
# COMPACT_ATOMS: atom_id res chain seq x y z
N MET A 1 20.16 67.19 11.00
CA MET A 1 21.01 66.15 11.63
C MET A 1 20.23 64.85 11.63
N SER A 2 20.40 64.09 10.56
CA SER A 2 19.65 62.84 10.34
C SER A 2 20.60 61.68 10.42
N SER A 3 20.36 60.78 11.35
CA SER A 3 21.16 59.59 11.59
C SER A 3 20.52 58.41 10.85
N LEU A 4 21.22 57.86 9.85
CA LEU A 4 20.89 56.65 9.14
C LEU A 4 21.31 55.42 9.93
N VAL A 5 20.35 54.60 10.37
CA VAL A 5 20.58 53.28 10.96
C VAL A 5 20.49 52.24 9.86
N SER A 6 21.66 51.68 9.55
CA SER A 6 21.81 50.57 8.61
C SER A 6 21.46 49.23 9.29
N HIS A 7 20.37 48.56 8.85
CA HIS A 7 20.05 47.20 9.24
C HIS A 7 20.73 46.20 8.32
N ARG A 8 21.79 45.58 8.81
CA ARG A 8 22.39 44.38 8.15
C ARG A 8 21.49 43.16 8.36
N ALA A 9 20.90 42.71 7.29
CA ALA A 9 20.24 41.41 7.25
C ALA A 9 21.30 40.29 7.35
N ARG A 10 21.23 39.47 8.39
CA ARG A 10 21.99 38.23 8.50
C ARG A 10 21.21 37.11 7.76
N ALA A 11 21.76 36.65 6.66
CA ALA A 11 21.29 35.44 5.99
C ALA A 11 21.61 34.21 6.88
N ALA A 12 20.57 33.55 7.38
CA ALA A 12 20.72 32.28 8.06
C ALA A 12 20.72 31.18 6.97
N THR A 13 21.89 30.62 6.72
CA THR A 13 22.03 29.40 5.90
C THR A 13 21.52 28.21 6.70
N ALA A 14 20.33 27.73 6.35
CA ALA A 14 19.82 26.47 6.84
C ALA A 14 20.54 25.33 6.12
N SER A 15 21.47 24.68 6.82
CA SER A 15 22.11 23.44 6.35
C SER A 15 21.11 22.30 6.48
N LEU A 16 20.55 21.85 5.35
CA LEU A 16 19.83 20.58 5.26
C LEU A 16 20.85 19.44 5.44
N LEU A 17 20.83 18.84 6.60
CA LEU A 17 21.46 17.54 6.84
C LEU A 17 20.63 16.46 6.14
N LEU A 18 21.04 16.09 4.93
CA LEU A 18 20.60 14.86 4.29
C LEU A 18 21.16 13.67 5.09
N ALA A 19 20.30 13.09 5.92
CA ALA A 19 20.58 11.80 6.53
C ALA A 19 20.50 10.72 5.43
N SER A 20 21.66 10.40 4.85
CA SER A 20 21.81 9.22 3.99
C SER A 20 21.64 7.97 4.85
N VAL A 21 20.44 7.41 4.84
CA VAL A 21 20.17 6.07 5.36
C VAL A 21 20.83 5.09 4.40
N ALA A 22 22.02 4.61 4.78
CA ALA A 22 22.65 3.49 4.12
C ALA A 22 21.78 2.25 4.33
N LEU A 23 20.96 1.90 3.33
CA LEU A 23 20.27 0.63 3.24
C LEU A 23 21.30 -0.47 3.04
N SER A 24 21.78 -1.02 4.16
CA SER A 24 22.58 -2.22 4.19
C SER A 24 21.77 -3.34 3.56
N GLY A 25 22.25 -3.82 2.39
CA GLY A 25 21.57 -4.81 1.58
C GLY A 25 21.30 -6.10 2.32
N CYS A 26 20.03 -6.38 2.55
CA CYS A 26 19.55 -7.74 2.59
C CYS A 26 19.15 -8.10 1.16
N SER A 27 19.89 -9.03 0.56
CA SER A 27 19.59 -9.62 -0.73
C SER A 27 18.26 -10.35 -0.64
N ILE A 28 17.15 -9.65 -0.90
CA ILE A 28 15.86 -10.28 -1.11
C ILE A 28 15.89 -10.84 -2.52
N LEU A 29 16.17 -12.13 -2.63
CA LEU A 29 16.06 -12.90 -3.86
C LEU A 29 14.68 -12.66 -4.49
N GLY A 30 14.63 -12.00 -5.66
CA GLY A 30 13.44 -11.89 -6.50
C GLY A 30 12.61 -10.60 -6.40
N GLY A 31 13.14 -9.49 -5.90
CA GLY A 31 12.45 -8.19 -5.95
C GLY A 31 12.57 -7.50 -7.31
N ALA A 32 11.56 -6.66 -7.65
CA ALA A 32 11.60 -5.83 -8.85
C ALA A 32 12.76 -4.83 -8.80
N ARG A 33 13.43 -4.60 -9.92
CA ARG A 33 14.52 -3.62 -10.05
C ARG A 33 14.26 -2.59 -11.14
N ASN A 34 13.37 -2.89 -12.06
CA ASN A 34 13.02 -2.06 -13.21
C ASN A 34 11.58 -2.31 -13.65
N SER A 35 11.10 -1.54 -14.62
CA SER A 35 9.74 -1.64 -15.16
C SER A 35 9.39 -3.04 -15.69
N ALA A 36 10.35 -3.73 -16.33
CA ALA A 36 10.14 -5.07 -16.88
C ALA A 36 9.96 -6.12 -15.77
N ASP A 37 10.63 -5.93 -14.63
CA ASP A 37 10.44 -6.80 -13.47
C ASP A 37 9.06 -6.58 -12.85
N ILE A 38 8.62 -5.32 -12.70
CA ILE A 38 7.28 -4.98 -12.18
C ILE A 38 6.18 -5.61 -13.02
N SER A 39 6.30 -5.55 -14.36
CA SER A 39 5.31 -6.12 -15.28
C SER A 39 5.12 -7.63 -15.10
N LYS A 40 6.11 -8.33 -14.58
CA LYS A 40 6.09 -9.78 -14.36
C LYS A 40 5.64 -10.19 -12.96
N LEU A 41 5.50 -9.25 -12.04
CA LEU A 41 5.09 -9.55 -10.67
C LEU A 41 3.66 -10.11 -10.64
N PRO A 42 3.42 -11.23 -9.96
CA PRO A 42 2.09 -11.78 -9.77
C PRO A 42 1.27 -10.97 -8.74
N ASN A 43 -0.02 -11.25 -8.68
CA ASN A 43 -0.92 -10.80 -7.60
C ASN A 43 -1.07 -9.29 -7.45
N ILE A 44 -0.76 -8.50 -8.46
CA ILE A 44 -1.01 -7.06 -8.52
C ILE A 44 -2.06 -6.82 -9.61
N PRO A 45 -3.13 -6.04 -9.34
CA PRO A 45 -4.10 -5.65 -10.36
C PRO A 45 -3.41 -4.99 -11.56
N GLU A 46 -3.88 -5.29 -12.78
CA GLU A 46 -3.18 -4.90 -14.00
C GLU A 46 -3.04 -3.37 -14.14
N GLY A 47 -4.09 -2.61 -13.85
CA GLY A 47 -4.01 -1.15 -13.89
C GLY A 47 -3.05 -0.57 -12.84
N GLN A 48 -3.04 -1.13 -11.61
CA GLN A 48 -2.07 -0.75 -10.60
C GLN A 48 -0.63 -1.07 -11.04
N LYS A 49 -0.43 -2.20 -11.70
CA LYS A 49 0.87 -2.59 -12.28
C LYS A 49 1.34 -1.60 -13.34
N GLN A 50 0.44 -1.19 -14.24
CA GLN A 50 0.72 -0.17 -15.26
C GLN A 50 1.09 1.18 -14.64
N GLN A 51 0.41 1.60 -13.57
CA GLN A 51 0.76 2.82 -12.83
C GLN A 51 2.17 2.74 -12.24
N LEU A 52 2.52 1.63 -11.59
CA LEU A 52 3.85 1.41 -11.02
C LEU A 52 4.94 1.41 -12.10
N VAL A 53 4.68 0.80 -13.25
CA VAL A 53 5.58 0.82 -14.42
C VAL A 53 5.79 2.24 -14.93
N SER A 54 4.72 3.03 -15.07
CA SER A 54 4.80 4.43 -15.50
C SER A 54 5.58 5.29 -14.51
N GLN A 55 5.31 5.13 -13.22
CA GLN A 55 6.05 5.81 -12.14
C GLN A 55 7.55 5.42 -12.19
N MET A 56 7.87 4.15 -12.36
CA MET A 56 9.25 3.66 -12.46
C MET A 56 10.00 4.28 -13.65
N GLN A 57 9.32 4.51 -14.78
CA GLN A 57 9.93 5.12 -15.98
C GLN A 57 10.25 6.61 -15.77
N SER A 58 9.42 7.34 -15.04
CA SER A 58 9.60 8.78 -14.79
C SER A 58 10.45 9.09 -13.56
N ALA A 59 10.60 8.14 -12.63
CA ALA A 59 11.32 8.32 -11.39
C ALA A 59 12.85 8.33 -11.57
N SER A 60 13.57 8.82 -10.57
CA SER A 60 15.05 8.85 -10.52
C SER A 60 15.56 8.37 -9.17
N GLY A 61 16.81 7.92 -9.13
CA GLY A 61 17.54 7.63 -7.89
C GLY A 61 16.77 6.76 -6.89
N SER A 62 16.55 7.29 -5.68
CA SER A 62 15.87 6.59 -4.57
C SER A 62 14.38 6.31 -4.83
N GLU A 63 13.72 7.15 -5.61
CA GLU A 63 12.30 6.94 -5.95
C GLU A 63 12.08 5.61 -6.68
N LYS A 64 13.00 5.23 -7.58
CA LYS A 64 12.95 3.91 -8.25
C LYS A 64 13.01 2.76 -7.26
N GLN A 65 13.83 2.90 -6.22
CA GLN A 65 13.96 1.87 -5.19
C GLN A 65 12.67 1.76 -4.37
N GLU A 66 12.03 2.88 -4.05
CA GLU A 66 10.76 2.90 -3.33
C GLU A 66 9.64 2.26 -4.14
N ILE A 67 9.51 2.60 -5.43
CA ILE A 67 8.52 2.01 -6.33
C ILE A 67 8.75 0.50 -6.46
N ALA A 68 10.00 0.07 -6.62
CA ALA A 68 10.35 -1.34 -6.71
C ALA A 68 10.03 -2.11 -5.42
N ALA A 69 10.30 -1.51 -4.26
CA ALA A 69 9.97 -2.07 -2.96
C ALA A 69 8.44 -2.19 -2.77
N LYS A 70 7.68 -1.15 -3.12
CA LYS A 70 6.21 -1.14 -3.10
C LYS A 70 5.63 -2.23 -4.00
N ALA A 71 6.07 -2.34 -5.24
CA ALA A 71 5.62 -3.38 -6.16
C ALA A 71 5.90 -4.79 -5.61
N THR A 72 7.10 -4.99 -5.06
CA THR A 72 7.50 -6.26 -4.45
C THR A 72 6.63 -6.60 -3.24
N ALA A 73 6.33 -5.63 -2.38
CA ALA A 73 5.44 -5.81 -1.23
C ALA A 73 4.03 -6.21 -1.66
N LEU A 74 3.43 -5.49 -2.62
CA LEU A 74 2.11 -5.81 -3.17
C LEU A 74 2.04 -7.23 -3.73
N SER A 75 3.05 -7.63 -4.50
CA SER A 75 3.12 -8.97 -5.08
C SER A 75 3.18 -10.08 -4.01
N LYS A 76 3.80 -9.81 -2.86
CA LYS A 76 3.94 -10.76 -1.75
C LYS A 76 2.76 -10.74 -0.77
N MET A 77 1.85 -9.79 -0.88
CA MET A 77 0.71 -9.67 0.01
C MET A 77 -0.18 -10.92 -0.02
N VAL A 78 -0.43 -11.45 -1.21
CA VAL A 78 -1.17 -12.70 -1.38
C VAL A 78 -0.39 -13.87 -0.79
N GLY A 79 -1.02 -14.62 0.08
CA GLY A 79 -0.39 -15.70 0.84
C GLY A 79 0.21 -15.26 2.17
N THR A 80 0.34 -13.96 2.42
CA THR A 80 0.83 -13.41 3.69
C THR A 80 -0.33 -13.19 4.65
N GLU A 81 -0.13 -13.53 5.92
CA GLU A 81 -1.07 -13.17 6.98
C GLU A 81 -0.87 -11.71 7.34
N LEU A 82 -1.95 -10.96 7.32
CA LEU A 82 -2.01 -9.54 7.64
C LEU A 82 -2.73 -9.37 8.98
N VAL A 83 -2.21 -8.51 9.85
CA VAL A 83 -2.81 -8.15 11.13
C VAL A 83 -3.34 -6.73 11.06
N ALA A 84 -4.61 -6.54 11.37
CA ALA A 84 -5.24 -5.22 11.37
C ALA A 84 -4.66 -4.34 12.50
N VAL A 85 -4.30 -3.11 12.16
CA VAL A 85 -3.76 -2.12 13.09
C VAL A 85 -4.59 -0.84 13.15
N ASP A 86 -5.53 -0.66 12.22
CA ASP A 86 -6.44 0.47 12.18
C ASP A 86 -7.68 0.12 11.32
N PRO A 87 -8.90 0.52 11.72
CA PRO A 87 -9.26 1.30 12.92
C PRO A 87 -9.28 0.45 14.21
N PRO A 88 -9.41 1.10 15.39
CA PRO A 88 -9.37 0.42 16.69
C PRO A 88 -10.36 -0.75 16.85
N SER A 89 -11.49 -0.72 16.16
CA SER A 89 -12.54 -1.76 16.22
C SER A 89 -12.11 -3.12 15.66
N ILE A 90 -11.05 -3.16 14.85
CA ILE A 90 -10.56 -4.38 14.19
C ILE A 90 -9.13 -4.75 14.54
N ILE A 91 -8.49 -4.04 15.49
CA ILE A 91 -7.12 -4.33 15.91
C ILE A 91 -6.98 -5.82 16.27
N ASP A 92 -5.82 -6.40 15.89
CA ASP A 92 -5.44 -7.80 16.10
C ASP A 92 -6.29 -8.84 15.34
N GLN A 93 -7.25 -8.41 14.50
CA GLN A 93 -7.88 -9.34 13.58
C GLN A 93 -6.89 -9.69 12.47
N THR A 94 -6.83 -10.98 12.10
CA THR A 94 -6.00 -11.41 10.99
C THR A 94 -6.81 -11.61 9.73
N PHE A 95 -6.17 -11.30 8.60
CA PHE A 95 -6.72 -11.38 7.26
C PHE A 95 -5.68 -11.93 6.30
N LYS A 96 -6.08 -12.83 5.42
CA LYS A 96 -5.18 -13.39 4.41
C LYS A 96 -5.93 -13.63 3.10
N LEU A 97 -5.34 -13.21 2.00
CA LEU A 97 -5.71 -13.63 0.66
C LEU A 97 -4.98 -14.93 0.33
N ASP A 98 -5.70 -16.05 0.29
CA ASP A 98 -5.11 -17.32 -0.10
C ASP A 98 -4.87 -17.35 -1.62
N PRO A 99 -3.73 -17.88 -2.11
CA PRO A 99 -3.43 -17.96 -3.53
C PRO A 99 -4.46 -18.74 -4.38
N LYS A 100 -5.34 -19.51 -3.73
CA LYS A 100 -6.43 -20.25 -4.39
C LYS A 100 -7.73 -19.44 -4.51
N GLY A 101 -7.69 -18.13 -4.23
CA GLY A 101 -8.84 -17.24 -4.37
C GLY A 101 -9.78 -17.21 -3.16
N LYS A 102 -9.36 -17.74 -2.00
CA LYS A 102 -10.13 -17.66 -0.75
C LYS A 102 -9.60 -16.56 0.15
N THR A 103 -10.49 -15.98 0.96
CA THR A 103 -10.11 -15.15 2.09
C THR A 103 -10.14 -15.96 3.38
N VAL A 104 -9.19 -15.70 4.27
CA VAL A 104 -9.13 -16.31 5.61
C VAL A 104 -9.13 -15.19 6.63
N VAL A 105 -10.05 -15.25 7.58
CA VAL A 105 -10.20 -14.27 8.67
C VAL A 105 -10.29 -15.05 9.98
N ASN A 106 -9.56 -14.65 11.00
CA ASN A 106 -9.48 -15.38 12.27
C ASN A 106 -10.68 -15.19 13.22
N LYS A 107 -11.60 -14.29 12.88
CA LYS A 107 -12.83 -14.05 13.66
C LYS A 107 -14.05 -14.18 12.76
N ASP A 108 -15.17 -14.57 13.37
CA ASP A 108 -16.45 -14.76 12.66
C ASP A 108 -17.03 -13.45 12.11
N ASP A 109 -16.51 -12.31 12.55
CA ASP A 109 -17.03 -11.00 12.18
C ASP A 109 -16.27 -10.38 10.99
N LYS A 110 -16.38 -11.05 9.84
CA LYS A 110 -15.79 -10.62 8.56
C LYS A 110 -16.31 -9.26 8.10
N ILE A 111 -17.55 -8.94 8.44
CA ILE A 111 -18.22 -7.70 8.03
C ILE A 111 -17.50 -6.48 8.62
N TYR A 112 -17.13 -6.51 9.90
CA TYR A 112 -16.42 -5.38 10.51
C TYR A 112 -15.02 -5.20 9.93
N LEU A 113 -14.35 -6.29 9.58
CA LEU A 113 -13.00 -6.22 9.02
C LEU A 113 -13.00 -5.58 7.63
N MET A 114 -13.85 -6.06 6.72
CA MET A 114 -13.80 -5.69 5.30
C MET A 114 -15.17 -5.25 4.73
N MET A 115 -16.13 -4.86 5.57
CA MET A 115 -17.49 -4.42 5.20
C MET A 115 -18.37 -5.45 4.49
N SER A 116 -17.91 -6.68 4.32
CA SER A 116 -18.70 -7.76 3.73
C SER A 116 -18.25 -9.11 4.28
N ALA A 117 -19.16 -10.09 4.28
CA ALA A 117 -18.82 -11.48 4.51
C ALA A 117 -18.02 -11.97 3.30
N THR A 118 -16.70 -11.90 3.39
CA THR A 118 -15.81 -12.23 2.27
C THR A 118 -15.26 -13.65 2.43
N ASP A 119 -15.63 -14.54 1.52
CA ASP A 119 -15.09 -15.91 1.49
C ASP A 119 -14.12 -16.12 0.33
N TYR A 120 -14.18 -15.25 -0.67
CA TYR A 120 -13.35 -15.33 -1.86
C TYR A 120 -12.77 -13.97 -2.23
N TRP A 121 -11.79 -13.98 -3.12
CA TRP A 121 -11.21 -12.77 -3.68
C TRP A 121 -10.77 -13.01 -5.13
N ARG A 122 -10.68 -11.93 -5.89
CA ARG A 122 -10.10 -11.90 -7.25
C ARG A 122 -9.38 -10.58 -7.49
N LEU A 123 -8.56 -10.54 -8.53
CA LEU A 123 -8.02 -9.28 -9.05
C LEU A 123 -9.05 -8.63 -9.96
N GLY A 124 -9.43 -7.39 -9.65
CA GLY A 124 -10.10 -6.49 -10.58
C GLY A 124 -9.08 -5.79 -11.50
N GLN A 125 -9.52 -4.77 -12.23
CA GLN A 125 -8.60 -4.00 -13.09
C GLN A 125 -7.59 -3.21 -12.27
N ASP A 126 -8.05 -2.47 -11.26
CA ASP A 126 -7.24 -1.62 -10.38
C ASP A 126 -7.41 -1.99 -8.90
N THR A 127 -8.15 -3.04 -8.60
CA THR A 127 -8.63 -3.38 -7.26
C THR A 127 -8.38 -4.83 -6.91
N TYR A 128 -8.45 -5.11 -5.62
CA TYR A 128 -8.69 -6.42 -5.06
C TYR A 128 -10.17 -6.48 -4.71
N ASP A 129 -10.92 -7.34 -5.39
CA ASP A 129 -12.34 -7.52 -5.15
C ASP A 129 -12.51 -8.64 -4.11
N LEU A 130 -13.20 -8.31 -3.03
CA LEU A 130 -13.54 -9.26 -1.97
C LEU A 130 -14.98 -9.70 -2.16
N CYS A 131 -15.18 -10.98 -2.38
CA CYS A 131 -16.42 -11.57 -2.86
C CYS A 131 -17.11 -12.36 -1.77
N VAL A 132 -18.43 -12.29 -1.72
CA VAL A 132 -19.24 -13.10 -0.81
C VAL A 132 -19.23 -14.56 -1.26
N GLU A 133 -19.36 -14.78 -2.57
CA GLU A 133 -19.43 -16.11 -3.19
C GLU A 133 -18.34 -16.28 -4.26
N GLN A 134 -18.11 -17.51 -4.69
CA GLN A 134 -17.04 -17.86 -5.62
C GLN A 134 -17.20 -17.22 -7.01
N ASP A 135 -18.42 -17.00 -7.47
CA ASP A 135 -18.74 -16.33 -8.74
C ASP A 135 -18.51 -14.81 -8.69
N CYS A 136 -18.36 -14.26 -7.48
CA CYS A 136 -18.16 -12.83 -7.27
C CYS A 136 -19.29 -11.94 -7.82
N GLU A 137 -20.53 -12.37 -7.74
CA GLU A 137 -21.68 -11.54 -8.11
C GLU A 137 -21.82 -10.35 -7.14
N TYR A 138 -21.61 -10.62 -5.85
CA TYR A 138 -21.58 -9.59 -4.80
C TYR A 138 -20.17 -9.43 -4.26
N TYR A 139 -19.60 -8.23 -4.37
CA TYR A 139 -18.23 -7.94 -3.96
C TYR A 139 -18.05 -6.50 -3.51
N SER A 140 -16.98 -6.27 -2.78
CA SER A 140 -16.45 -4.94 -2.48
C SER A 140 -15.08 -4.78 -3.11
N SER A 141 -14.85 -3.66 -3.78
CA SER A 141 -13.59 -3.36 -4.48
C SER A 141 -12.67 -2.50 -3.60
N TRP A 142 -11.41 -2.92 -3.48
CA TRP A 142 -10.44 -2.25 -2.65
C TRP A 142 -9.17 -1.92 -3.43
N THR A 143 -8.73 -0.68 -3.34
CA THR A 143 -7.36 -0.33 -3.75
C THR A 143 -6.42 -0.59 -2.58
N VAL A 144 -5.19 -1.01 -2.87
CA VAL A 144 -4.18 -1.26 -1.84
C VAL A 144 -2.94 -0.44 -2.14
N ASP A 145 -2.51 0.33 -1.17
CA ASP A 145 -1.24 1.03 -1.18
C ASP A 145 -0.29 0.44 -0.12
N VAL A 146 0.98 0.80 -0.19
CA VAL A 146 2.01 0.36 0.75
C VAL A 146 2.72 1.59 1.30
N GLU A 147 2.73 1.70 2.63
CA GLU A 147 3.43 2.75 3.38
C GLU A 147 4.56 2.12 4.20
N GLY A 148 5.63 2.89 4.43
CA GLY A 148 6.77 2.45 5.23
C GLY A 148 7.63 1.39 4.54
N SER A 149 8.49 0.74 5.32
CA SER A 149 9.42 -0.28 4.82
C SER A 149 9.89 -1.21 5.95
N GLY A 150 10.37 -2.40 5.59
CA GLY A 150 10.89 -3.35 6.58
C GLY A 150 9.84 -3.77 7.62
N ALA A 151 10.14 -3.59 8.89
CA ALA A 151 9.26 -3.92 10.01
C ALA A 151 8.04 -2.97 10.14
N ASP A 152 8.13 -1.77 9.56
CA ASP A 152 7.07 -0.77 9.58
C ASP A 152 6.19 -0.78 8.33
N LEU A 153 6.39 -1.75 7.44
CA LEU A 153 5.61 -1.90 6.23
C LEU A 153 4.13 -2.11 6.57
N THR A 154 3.29 -1.25 6.01
CA THR A 154 1.84 -1.23 6.25
C THR A 154 1.10 -1.26 4.91
N TYR A 155 0.14 -2.16 4.77
CA TYR A 155 -0.78 -2.20 3.65
C TYR A 155 -2.00 -1.35 3.99
N VAL A 156 -2.30 -0.36 3.14
CA VAL A 156 -3.43 0.56 3.28
C VAL A 156 -4.49 0.19 2.26
N TRP A 157 -5.57 -0.37 2.75
CA TRP A 157 -6.72 -0.78 1.97
C TRP A 157 -7.77 0.33 1.98
N THR A 158 -8.18 0.81 0.84
CA THR A 158 -9.20 1.84 0.70
C THR A 158 -10.36 1.29 -0.13
N LEU A 159 -11.57 1.32 0.44
CA LEU A 159 -12.78 0.91 -0.26
C LEU A 159 -13.05 1.85 -1.43
N LYS A 160 -13.17 1.30 -2.63
CA LYS A 160 -13.60 2.03 -3.82
C LYS A 160 -15.12 1.99 -3.89
N VAL A 161 -15.72 3.16 -3.87
CA VAL A 161 -17.17 3.33 -4.08
C VAL A 161 -17.35 4.04 -5.41
N ASP A 162 -18.11 3.43 -6.32
CA ASP A 162 -18.42 4.03 -7.60
C ASP A 162 -19.72 4.85 -7.50
N GLY A 163 -19.77 5.99 -8.22
CA GLY A 163 -20.95 6.86 -8.31
C GLY A 163 -20.96 8.04 -7.36
N ASP A 164 -22.14 8.71 -7.29
CA ASP A 164 -22.34 9.95 -6.53
C ASP A 164 -22.48 9.73 -5.01
N ASP A 165 -22.65 8.48 -4.58
CA ASP A 165 -22.82 8.09 -3.17
C ASP A 165 -21.48 7.91 -2.43
N GLN A 166 -20.44 8.61 -2.85
CA GLN A 166 -19.14 8.55 -2.18
C GLN A 166 -19.28 9.03 -0.72
N PRO A 167 -18.82 8.24 0.25
CA PRO A 167 -18.79 8.68 1.63
C PRO A 167 -17.90 9.91 1.77
N LYS A 168 -18.25 10.84 2.67
CA LYS A 168 -17.46 12.05 2.94
C LYS A 168 -16.02 11.73 3.31
N GLU A 169 -15.80 10.58 3.94
CA GLU A 169 -14.48 10.04 4.27
C GLU A 169 -14.37 8.62 3.72
N PRO A 170 -13.28 8.29 3.00
CA PRO A 170 -13.09 6.96 2.48
C PRO A 170 -12.95 5.95 3.63
N LEU A 171 -13.54 4.78 3.46
CA LEU A 171 -13.31 3.68 4.39
C LEU A 171 -11.90 3.13 4.17
N VAL A 172 -11.06 3.25 5.19
CA VAL A 172 -9.67 2.80 5.16
C VAL A 172 -9.44 1.73 6.22
N ARG A 173 -8.64 0.73 5.87
CA ARG A 173 -8.15 -0.33 6.76
C ARG A 173 -6.65 -0.43 6.63
N ARG A 174 -5.95 -0.53 7.75
CA ARG A 174 -4.48 -0.67 7.76
C ARG A 174 -4.07 -2.00 8.36
N PHE A 175 -3.14 -2.65 7.70
CA PHE A 175 -2.64 -3.97 8.10
C PHE A 175 -1.11 -3.98 8.07
N LYS A 176 -0.52 -4.69 9.03
CA LYS A 176 0.90 -5.07 9.01
C LYS A 176 1.04 -6.57 8.74
N VAL A 177 2.23 -6.98 8.35
CA VAL A 177 2.55 -8.41 8.23
C VAL A 177 2.49 -9.05 9.61
N GLY A 178 1.77 -10.16 9.74
CA GLY A 178 1.75 -10.98 10.94
C GLY A 178 3.16 -11.53 11.26
N LYS A 179 3.43 -11.77 12.54
CA LYS A 179 4.70 -12.32 13.00
C LYS A 179 4.69 -13.84 12.94
#